data_84da4908a81111637ec0a0d37e8a867e
#
_entry.id   84da4908a81111637ec0a0d37e8a867e
#
_cell.length_a   1.000
_cell.length_b   1.000
_cell.length_c   1.000
_cell.angle_alpha   90.00
_cell.angle_beta   90.00
_cell.angle_gamma   90.00
#
_symmetry.space_group_name_H-M   'P 1'
#
loop_
_entity.id
_entity.type
_entity.pdbx_description
1 polymer ?
#
loop_
_entity_poly.entity_id
_entity_poly.type
_entity_poly.pdbx_seq_one_letter_code
_entity_poly.pdbx_strand_id
1 'polypeptide(L)'
;MPDLWMDVDANVVVPMNILPITDDADFKSIEQALVYTSDGIVVYWHFVSTAGVMTDYEIHPTTGGVHDIAEPTANIGMYTIEIPATGGAHANNDTEGVGWITGYATGMLPWRGPTIGFRAAGLNDLLIDTAY
;
A
#
# COMPACT_ATOMS: atom_id res chain seq x y z
N MET A 1 -10.42 10.35 8.42
CA MET A 1 -9.01 10.82 8.56
C MET A 1 -8.08 9.70 8.15
N PRO A 2 -7.21 9.90 7.17
CA PRO A 2 -6.21 8.89 6.84
C PRO A 2 -5.18 8.73 7.93
N ASP A 3 -4.60 7.54 8.01
CA ASP A 3 -3.56 7.23 8.99
C ASP A 3 -2.22 7.86 8.61
N LEU A 4 -1.96 7.99 7.30
CA LEU A 4 -0.73 8.55 6.76
C LEU A 4 -1.04 9.58 5.68
N TRP A 5 -0.14 10.55 5.51
CA TRP A 5 -0.20 11.52 4.42
C TRP A 5 1.07 11.45 3.58
N MET A 6 0.90 11.43 2.26
CA MET A 6 2.01 11.38 1.30
C MET A 6 1.72 12.35 0.16
N ASP A 7 2.77 12.78 -0.54
CA ASP A 7 2.63 13.65 -1.69
C ASP A 7 2.22 12.84 -2.92
N VAL A 8 1.39 13.42 -3.78
CA VAL A 8 1.11 12.85 -5.09
C VAL A 8 2.34 12.98 -5.98
N ASP A 9 2.35 12.21 -7.07
CA ASP A 9 3.43 12.21 -8.07
C ASP A 9 4.81 11.90 -7.50
N ALA A 10 4.86 11.10 -6.44
CA ALA A 10 6.09 10.59 -5.88
C ALA A 10 6.03 9.07 -5.81
N ASN A 11 7.15 8.40 -6.07
CA ASN A 11 7.23 6.96 -5.82
C ASN A 11 7.25 6.76 -4.31
N VAL A 12 6.19 6.17 -3.78
CA VAL A 12 6.07 5.95 -2.34
C VAL A 12 5.95 4.46 -2.04
N VAL A 13 6.40 4.09 -0.84
CA VAL A 13 6.26 2.74 -0.32
C VAL A 13 5.24 2.81 0.81
N VAL A 14 4.19 2.00 0.71
CA VAL A 14 3.10 2.01 1.68
C VAL A 14 3.02 0.69 2.42
N PRO A 15 2.61 0.71 3.70
CA PRO A 15 2.36 -0.55 4.41
C PRO A 15 1.23 -1.32 3.77
N MET A 16 1.41 -2.64 3.64
CA MET A 16 0.37 -3.52 3.09
C MET A 16 -0.62 -3.96 4.16
N ASN A 17 -0.18 -4.01 5.41
CA ASN A 17 -0.99 -4.56 6.50
C ASN A 17 -0.75 -3.77 7.79
N ILE A 18 -1.78 -3.69 8.62
CA ILE A 18 -1.74 -3.02 9.92
C ILE A 18 -1.26 -3.97 11.00
N LEU A 19 -1.73 -5.21 10.94
CA LEU A 19 -1.34 -6.29 11.86
C LEU A 19 -0.56 -7.34 11.09
N PRO A 20 0.30 -8.12 11.76
CA PRO A 20 1.01 -9.20 11.09
C PRO A 20 0.05 -10.13 10.36
N ILE A 21 0.43 -10.56 9.15
CA ILE A 21 -0.36 -11.52 8.39
C ILE A 21 -0.25 -12.87 9.09
N THR A 22 -1.37 -13.51 9.33
CA THR A 22 -1.41 -14.77 10.07
C THR A 22 -1.88 -15.93 9.21
N ASP A 23 -1.52 -17.13 9.62
CA ASP A 23 -1.90 -18.39 9.01
C ASP A 23 -3.42 -18.60 9.14
N ASP A 24 -4.06 -19.12 8.10
CA ASP A 24 -5.50 -19.37 8.11
C ASP A 24 -5.90 -20.71 8.77
N ALA A 25 -4.92 -21.54 9.12
CA ALA A 25 -5.17 -22.81 9.78
C ALA A 25 -5.20 -22.68 11.31
N ASP A 26 -4.29 -21.91 11.90
CA ASP A 26 -4.22 -21.74 13.36
C ASP A 26 -4.58 -20.34 13.85
N PHE A 27 -4.70 -19.35 12.95
CA PHE A 27 -5.09 -17.98 13.25
C PHE A 27 -4.13 -17.24 14.19
N LYS A 28 -2.91 -17.71 14.37
CA LYS A 28 -1.93 -17.05 15.24
C LYS A 28 -0.49 -17.11 14.74
N SER A 29 -0.12 -18.10 13.95
CA SER A 29 1.23 -18.16 13.38
C SER A 29 1.42 -17.04 12.37
N ILE A 30 2.53 -16.31 12.47
CA ILE A 30 2.83 -15.19 11.57
C ILE A 30 3.40 -15.73 10.26
N GLU A 31 2.89 -15.23 9.15
CA GLU A 31 3.42 -15.55 7.84
C GLU A 31 4.71 -14.77 7.59
N GLN A 32 5.79 -15.48 7.35
CA GLN A 32 7.13 -14.91 7.27
C GLN A 32 7.73 -14.96 5.87
N ALA A 33 6.99 -15.47 4.89
CA ALA A 33 7.55 -15.73 3.57
C ALA A 33 6.67 -15.23 2.43
N LEU A 34 5.86 -14.19 2.66
CA LEU A 34 5.08 -13.60 1.60
C LEU A 34 6.00 -12.89 0.63
N VAL A 35 5.95 -13.31 -0.63
CA VAL A 35 6.71 -12.71 -1.73
C VAL A 35 5.80 -12.52 -2.93
N TYR A 36 6.29 -11.80 -3.93
CA TYR A 36 5.49 -11.49 -5.12
C TYR A 36 5.00 -12.73 -5.88
N THR A 37 5.67 -13.87 -5.69
CA THR A 37 5.30 -15.15 -6.33
C THR A 37 4.55 -16.09 -5.39
N SER A 38 4.16 -15.63 -4.20
CA SER A 38 3.41 -16.48 -3.27
C SER A 38 2.14 -17.01 -3.93
N ASP A 39 1.84 -18.28 -3.67
CA ASP A 39 0.71 -18.97 -4.29
C ASP A 39 -0.59 -18.25 -3.96
N GLY A 40 -1.39 -17.99 -5.00
CA GLY A 40 -2.70 -17.36 -4.84
C GLY A 40 -2.68 -15.93 -4.32
N ILE A 41 -1.54 -15.24 -4.40
CA ILE A 41 -1.46 -13.86 -3.93
C ILE A 41 -2.35 -12.94 -4.78
N VAL A 42 -3.21 -12.19 -4.12
CA VAL A 42 -4.06 -11.18 -4.73
C VAL A 42 -3.97 -9.92 -3.88
N VAL A 43 -3.63 -8.80 -4.50
CA VAL A 43 -3.50 -7.51 -3.84
C VAL A 43 -4.31 -6.49 -4.61
N TYR A 44 -5.09 -5.67 -3.89
CA TYR A 44 -5.87 -4.60 -4.47
C TYR A 44 -5.45 -3.26 -3.88
N TRP A 45 -5.44 -2.26 -4.74
CA TRP A 45 -5.35 -0.85 -4.37
C TRP A 45 -6.72 -0.23 -4.50
N HIS A 46 -7.27 0.23 -3.38
CA HIS A 46 -8.55 0.92 -3.32
C HIS A 46 -8.28 2.41 -3.18
N PHE A 47 -8.91 3.22 -4.01
CA PHE A 47 -8.66 4.65 -4.00
C PHE A 47 -9.95 5.43 -4.16
N VAL A 48 -10.11 6.46 -3.33
CA VAL A 48 -11.23 7.40 -3.41
C VAL A 48 -10.64 8.78 -3.69
N SER A 49 -10.96 9.34 -4.86
CA SER A 49 -10.48 10.67 -5.23
C SER A 49 -11.21 11.75 -4.44
N THR A 50 -10.68 12.97 -4.46
CA THR A 50 -11.34 14.11 -3.81
C THR A 50 -12.69 14.44 -4.44
N ALA A 51 -12.95 13.98 -5.66
CA ALA A 51 -14.26 14.10 -6.31
C ALA A 51 -15.26 13.03 -5.85
N GLY A 52 -14.84 12.13 -4.96
CA GLY A 52 -15.70 11.07 -4.43
C GLY A 52 -15.84 9.85 -5.33
N VAL A 53 -14.93 9.68 -6.29
CA VAL A 53 -14.95 8.53 -7.19
C VAL A 53 -14.05 7.45 -6.62
N MET A 54 -14.62 6.27 -6.37
CA MET A 54 -13.87 5.12 -5.87
C MET A 54 -13.46 4.20 -7.02
N THR A 55 -12.23 3.75 -6.98
CA THR A 55 -11.69 2.76 -7.93
C THR A 55 -10.99 1.65 -7.16
N ASP A 56 -11.03 0.44 -7.73
CA ASP A 56 -10.36 -0.73 -7.17
C ASP A 56 -9.49 -1.31 -8.27
N TYR A 57 -8.17 -1.35 -8.03
CA TYR A 57 -7.22 -1.87 -9.01
C TYR A 57 -6.50 -3.07 -8.44
N GLU A 58 -6.50 -4.18 -9.20
CA GLU A 58 -5.65 -5.31 -8.83
C GLU A 58 -4.20 -4.97 -9.13
N ILE A 59 -3.35 -5.18 -8.14
CA ILE A 59 -1.91 -4.98 -8.26
C ILE A 59 -1.26 -6.35 -8.46
N HIS A 60 -0.31 -6.41 -9.39
CA HIS A 60 0.55 -7.58 -9.54
C HIS A 60 1.91 -7.26 -8.92
N PRO A 61 2.17 -7.71 -7.68
CA PRO A 61 3.43 -7.39 -7.01
C PRO A 61 4.64 -7.90 -7.77
N THR A 62 5.75 -7.20 -7.62
CA THR A 62 7.03 -7.57 -8.23
C THR A 62 8.14 -7.51 -7.19
N THR A 63 9.35 -7.88 -7.60
CA THR A 63 10.54 -7.62 -6.80
C THR A 63 11.49 -6.77 -7.63
N GLY A 64 11.84 -5.60 -7.11
CA GLY A 64 12.73 -4.65 -7.77
C GLY A 64 12.14 -3.90 -8.95
N GLY A 65 10.85 -4.06 -9.23
CA GLY A 65 10.15 -3.35 -10.30
C GLY A 65 9.00 -2.52 -9.79
N VAL A 66 8.03 -2.24 -10.67
CA VAL A 66 6.80 -1.55 -10.29
C VAL A 66 6.02 -2.41 -9.32
N HIS A 67 5.52 -1.83 -8.24
CA HIS A 67 4.82 -2.53 -7.16
C HIS A 67 5.73 -3.54 -6.44
N ASP A 68 6.97 -3.12 -6.17
CA ASP A 68 7.90 -3.93 -5.41
C ASP A 68 7.36 -4.23 -4.02
N ILE A 69 7.32 -5.52 -3.67
CA ILE A 69 6.88 -5.98 -2.36
C ILE A 69 8.11 -6.33 -1.52
N ALA A 70 8.10 -5.92 -0.26
CA ALA A 70 9.23 -6.15 0.63
C ALA A 70 8.77 -6.37 2.07
N GLU A 71 9.60 -7.09 2.82
CA GLU A 71 9.47 -7.23 4.27
C GLU A 71 10.66 -6.49 4.90
N PRO A 72 10.48 -5.24 5.38
CA PRO A 72 11.59 -4.43 5.87
C PRO A 72 12.35 -5.05 7.04
N THR A 73 11.64 -5.77 7.91
CA THR A 73 12.25 -6.50 9.02
C THR A 73 11.83 -7.95 8.94
N ALA A 74 12.81 -8.84 8.84
CA ALA A 74 12.56 -10.26 8.66
C ALA A 74 11.76 -10.86 9.83
N ASN A 75 10.86 -11.77 9.49
CA ASN A 75 10.12 -12.62 10.45
C ASN A 75 9.14 -11.87 11.36
N ILE A 76 8.70 -10.68 10.97
CA ILE A 76 7.70 -9.93 11.72
C ILE A 76 6.31 -10.03 11.09
N GLY A 77 6.24 -10.34 9.80
CA GLY A 77 4.95 -10.46 9.09
C GLY A 77 4.36 -9.13 8.65
N MET A 78 5.18 -8.07 8.60
CA MET A 78 4.79 -6.74 8.13
C MET A 78 5.45 -6.48 6.79
N TYR A 79 4.66 -6.05 5.81
CA TYR A 79 5.10 -5.93 4.43
C TYR A 79 4.80 -4.55 3.88
N THR A 80 5.56 -4.15 2.86
CA THR A 80 5.36 -2.90 2.14
C THR A 80 5.22 -3.17 0.65
N ILE A 81 4.58 -2.23 -0.06
CA ILE A 81 4.45 -2.31 -1.51
C ILE A 81 4.63 -0.91 -2.09
N GLU A 82 5.24 -0.82 -3.26
CA GLU A 82 5.42 0.44 -3.95
C GLU A 82 4.15 0.85 -4.66
N ILE A 83 3.75 2.12 -4.48
CA ILE A 83 2.71 2.77 -5.28
C ILE A 83 3.44 3.83 -6.12
N PRO A 84 3.60 3.61 -7.43
CA PRO A 84 4.37 4.51 -8.27
C PRO A 84 3.69 5.87 -8.46
N ALA A 85 4.47 6.85 -8.88
CA ALA A 85 4.01 8.21 -9.09
C ALA A 85 3.01 8.31 -10.24
N THR A 86 3.27 7.60 -11.34
CA THR A 86 2.50 7.78 -12.58
C THR A 86 2.86 6.68 -13.57
N GLY A 87 2.50 6.87 -14.79
CA GLY A 87 2.89 6.01 -15.88
C GLY A 87 1.82 4.99 -16.21
N GLY A 88 2.22 3.85 -16.75
CA GLY A 88 1.31 2.81 -17.19
C GLY A 88 0.76 1.93 -16.07
N ALA A 89 1.11 2.20 -14.82
CA ALA A 89 0.60 1.40 -13.70
C ALA A 89 -0.84 1.79 -13.38
N HIS A 90 -1.71 0.81 -13.21
CA HIS A 90 -3.08 1.05 -12.82
C HIS A 90 -3.17 1.67 -11.42
N ALA A 91 -2.44 1.10 -10.47
CA ALA A 91 -2.36 1.64 -9.13
C ALA A 91 -1.22 2.63 -9.07
N ASN A 92 -1.54 3.90 -8.94
CA ASN A 92 -0.57 4.99 -8.87
C ASN A 92 -1.11 6.10 -7.99
N ASN A 93 -0.29 7.11 -7.71
CA ASN A 93 -0.65 8.21 -6.83
C ASN A 93 -0.65 9.56 -7.54
N ASP A 94 -1.06 9.60 -8.80
CA ASP A 94 -1.07 10.83 -9.58
C ASP A 94 -2.27 11.76 -9.29
N THR A 95 -3.16 11.36 -8.40
CA THR A 95 -4.40 12.08 -8.08
C THR A 95 -4.53 12.23 -6.58
N GLU A 96 -5.02 13.38 -6.11
CA GLU A 96 -5.30 13.58 -4.70
C GLU A 96 -6.49 12.75 -4.24
N GLY A 97 -6.40 12.19 -3.05
CA GLY A 97 -7.44 11.35 -2.47
C GLY A 97 -6.91 10.48 -1.34
N VAL A 98 -7.63 9.40 -1.06
CA VAL A 98 -7.29 8.45 0.00
C VAL A 98 -7.28 7.04 -0.57
N GLY A 99 -6.23 6.28 -0.25
CA GLY A 99 -6.12 4.90 -0.71
C GLY A 99 -5.71 3.95 0.40
N TRP A 100 -5.91 2.67 0.16
CA TRP A 100 -5.47 1.61 1.06
C TRP A 100 -5.29 0.30 0.30
N ILE A 101 -4.53 -0.60 0.89
CA ILE A 101 -4.25 -1.93 0.34
C ILE A 101 -5.12 -2.97 1.03
N THR A 102 -5.62 -3.92 0.29
CA THR A 102 -6.14 -5.17 0.82
C THR A 102 -5.52 -6.34 0.06
N GLY A 103 -5.51 -7.52 0.67
CA GLY A 103 -4.98 -8.67 -0.03
C GLY A 103 -5.24 -9.98 0.68
N TYR A 104 -4.94 -11.06 -0.02
CA TYR A 104 -4.96 -12.41 0.52
C TYR A 104 -4.04 -13.30 -0.30
N ALA A 105 -3.69 -14.43 0.26
CA ALA A 105 -2.90 -15.46 -0.43
C ALA A 105 -3.30 -16.82 0.13
N THR A 106 -2.93 -17.88 -0.59
CA THR A 106 -3.20 -19.25 -0.14
C THR A 106 -2.53 -19.50 1.22
N GLY A 107 -3.30 -19.98 2.18
CA GLY A 107 -2.80 -20.30 3.52
C GLY A 107 -2.74 -19.11 4.46
N MET A 108 -3.15 -17.93 4.03
CA MET A 108 -3.09 -16.70 4.82
C MET A 108 -4.46 -16.09 5.04
N LEU A 109 -4.69 -15.49 6.20
CA LEU A 109 -5.88 -14.69 6.41
C LEU A 109 -5.81 -13.41 5.58
N PRO A 110 -6.95 -12.91 5.10
CA PRO A 110 -6.99 -11.63 4.40
C PRO A 110 -6.44 -10.51 5.28
N TRP A 111 -5.76 -9.54 4.66
CA TRP A 111 -5.18 -8.41 5.37
C TRP A 111 -5.62 -7.09 4.78
N ARG A 112 -5.45 -6.04 5.57
CA ARG A 112 -5.72 -4.67 5.17
C ARG A 112 -4.59 -3.77 5.66
N GLY A 113 -4.19 -2.82 4.81
CA GLY A 113 -3.25 -1.77 5.17
C GLY A 113 -3.95 -0.53 5.76
N PRO A 114 -3.16 0.44 6.23
CA PRO A 114 -3.68 1.71 6.72
C PRO A 114 -4.23 2.54 5.58
N THR A 115 -5.06 3.53 5.91
CA THR A 115 -5.51 4.52 4.93
C THR A 115 -4.43 5.58 4.73
N ILE A 116 -4.21 5.95 3.48
CA ILE A 116 -3.14 6.89 3.10
C ILE A 116 -3.76 8.02 2.29
N GLY A 117 -3.55 9.25 2.78
CA GLY A 117 -3.98 10.44 2.06
C GLY A 117 -2.88 10.94 1.13
N PHE A 118 -3.28 11.37 -0.07
CA PHE A 118 -2.35 11.94 -1.06
C PHE A 118 -2.74 13.37 -1.36
N ARG A 119 -1.77 14.27 -1.30
CA ARG A 119 -1.93 15.69 -1.54
C ARG A 119 -0.89 16.19 -2.55
N ALA A 120 -1.29 17.19 -3.36
CA ALA A 120 -0.42 17.77 -4.38
C ALA A 120 0.77 18.54 -3.77
N ALA A 121 0.59 19.07 -2.56
CA ALA A 121 1.66 19.74 -1.82
C ALA A 121 1.63 19.23 -0.40
N GLY A 122 2.77 18.83 0.10
CA GLY A 122 2.89 18.39 1.48
C GLY A 122 2.54 19.51 2.44
N LEU A 123 1.92 19.15 3.55
CA LEU A 123 1.57 20.12 4.58
C LEU A 123 2.83 20.80 5.15
N ASN A 124 3.93 20.06 5.20
CA ASN A 124 5.22 20.62 5.62
C ASN A 124 5.69 21.74 4.71
N ASP A 125 5.57 21.57 3.40
CA ASP A 125 5.97 22.60 2.44
C ASP A 125 5.17 23.87 2.65
N LEU A 126 3.87 23.72 2.85
CA LEU A 126 3.02 24.86 3.11
C LEU A 126 3.38 25.59 4.40
N LEU A 127 3.64 24.84 5.46
CA LEU A 127 3.93 25.41 6.77
C LEU A 127 5.34 26.02 6.86
N ILE A 128 6.31 25.44 6.17
CA ILE A 128 7.70 25.88 6.23
C ILE A 128 7.98 26.97 5.21
N ASP A 129 7.59 26.76 3.96
CA ASP A 129 7.92 27.66 2.86
C ASP A 129 7.12 28.96 2.91
N THR A 130 5.86 28.90 3.29
CA THR A 130 5.01 30.09 3.29
C THR A 130 5.06 30.87 4.58
N ALA A 131 5.62 30.33 5.64
CA ALA A 131 5.76 31.02 6.92
C ALA A 131 6.87 32.07 6.90
N TYR A 132 7.72 32.04 5.89
CA TYR A 132 8.87 32.90 5.79
C TYR A 132 8.92 33.64 4.47
#